data_f8efe255c71c657a5a05280531328de7
#
_entry.id   f8efe255c71c657a5a05280531328de7
#
_cell.length_a   1.000
_cell.length_b   1.000
_cell.length_c   1.000
_cell.angle_alpha   90.00
_cell.angle_beta   90.00
_cell.angle_gamma   90.00
#
_symmetry.space_group_name_H-M   'P 1'
#
loop_
_entity.id
_entity.type
_entity.pdbx_description
1 polymer ?
#
loop_
_entity_poly.entity_id
_entity_poly.type
_entity_poly.pdbx_seq_one_letter_code
_entity_poly.pdbx_strand_id
1 'polypeptide(L)'
;MGERERLALFNMIVDSIPGASVLDAFAGSGALGIEALSRGASSVVFIEKNAKACLVIRDNLRELDLIADVFQGDVVNFTTDNEFGLVLADPPYDKFDINEVKHLLQFLRRDGRFVLSHPGEAPDLPGLELLKSRKYAGATISVYVKR
;
A
#
# COMPACT_ATOMS: atom_id res chain seq x y z
N MET A 1 1.79 -11.51 0.33
CA MET A 1 0.90 -11.54 -0.87
C MET A 1 1.60 -12.27 -2.00
N GLY A 2 0.93 -13.21 -2.61
CA GLY A 2 1.47 -13.95 -3.73
C GLY A 2 1.42 -13.17 -5.04
N GLU A 3 2.06 -13.71 -6.06
CA GLU A 3 2.13 -13.06 -7.39
C GLU A 3 0.75 -12.91 -8.02
N ARG A 4 -0.10 -13.93 -7.90
CA ARG A 4 -1.46 -13.91 -8.46
C ARG A 4 -2.31 -12.80 -7.85
N GLU A 5 -2.26 -12.66 -6.52
CA GLU A 5 -2.98 -11.64 -5.79
C GLU A 5 -2.44 -10.25 -6.12
N ARG A 6 -1.14 -10.11 -6.29
CA ARG A 6 -0.52 -8.84 -6.67
C ARG A 6 -0.98 -8.38 -8.05
N LEU A 7 -1.01 -9.28 -9.04
CA LEU A 7 -1.52 -8.97 -10.37
C LEU A 7 -2.98 -8.56 -10.33
N ALA A 8 -3.78 -9.29 -9.56
CA ALA A 8 -5.20 -8.96 -9.39
C ALA A 8 -5.40 -7.59 -8.76
N LEU A 9 -4.61 -7.26 -7.74
CA LEU A 9 -4.63 -5.96 -7.10
C LEU A 9 -4.38 -4.85 -8.11
N PHE A 10 -3.31 -4.95 -8.89
CA PHE A 10 -2.97 -3.92 -9.87
C PHE A 10 -4.00 -3.81 -10.99
N ASN A 11 -4.64 -4.91 -11.39
CA ASN A 11 -5.75 -4.86 -12.34
C ASN A 11 -6.96 -4.10 -11.77
N MET A 12 -7.21 -4.20 -10.47
CA MET A 12 -8.32 -3.49 -9.81
C MET A 12 -8.11 -1.97 -9.77
N ILE A 13 -6.87 -1.51 -9.83
CA ILE A 13 -6.54 -0.08 -9.67
C ILE A 13 -5.76 0.49 -10.86
N VAL A 14 -5.82 -0.17 -12.01
CA VAL A 14 -4.99 0.16 -13.17
C VAL A 14 -5.06 1.64 -13.55
N ASP A 15 -6.24 2.25 -13.47
CA ASP A 15 -6.45 3.66 -13.84
C ASP A 15 -6.00 4.64 -12.76
N SER A 16 -5.69 4.16 -11.56
CA SER A 16 -5.30 5.01 -10.43
C SER A 16 -3.79 5.14 -10.27
N ILE A 17 -3.00 4.42 -11.06
CA ILE A 17 -1.55 4.35 -10.88
C ILE A 17 -0.80 5.45 -11.63
N PRO A 18 -1.06 5.71 -12.94
CA PRO A 18 -0.25 6.70 -13.66
C PRO A 18 -0.28 8.07 -12.99
N GLY A 19 0.91 8.60 -12.69
CA GLY A 19 1.06 9.92 -12.06
C GLY A 19 0.75 9.96 -10.56
N ALA A 20 0.39 8.85 -9.94
CA ALA A 20 0.00 8.83 -8.53
C ALA A 20 1.20 8.99 -7.58
N SER A 21 0.99 9.70 -6.48
CA SER A 21 1.85 9.62 -5.30
C SER A 21 1.38 8.45 -4.45
N VAL A 22 2.27 7.52 -4.15
CA VAL A 22 1.94 6.23 -3.55
C VAL A 22 2.59 6.08 -2.17
N LEU A 23 1.82 5.58 -1.21
CA LEU A 23 2.33 5.14 0.08
C LEU A 23 2.20 3.60 0.11
N ASP A 24 3.34 2.91 0.17
CA ASP A 24 3.39 1.46 0.36
C ASP A 24 3.65 1.18 1.83
N ALA A 25 2.58 1.03 2.59
CA ALA A 25 2.63 0.69 4.00
C ALA A 25 2.80 -0.82 4.15
N PHE A 26 3.53 -1.28 5.14
CA PHE A 26 3.88 -2.69 5.34
C PHE A 26 4.66 -3.25 4.15
N ALA A 27 5.68 -2.53 3.70
CA ALA A 27 6.26 -2.71 2.38
C ALA A 27 6.98 -4.05 2.16
N GLY A 28 7.53 -4.68 3.20
CA GLY A 28 8.28 -5.92 3.05
C GLY A 28 9.47 -5.73 2.11
N SER A 29 9.51 -6.46 1.00
CA SER A 29 10.55 -6.33 -0.02
C SER A 29 10.34 -5.12 -0.94
N GLY A 30 9.21 -4.43 -0.82
CA GLY A 30 8.87 -3.29 -1.66
C GLY A 30 8.20 -3.65 -2.98
N ALA A 31 7.77 -4.90 -3.15
CA ALA A 31 7.22 -5.38 -4.43
C ALA A 31 6.04 -4.54 -4.94
N LEU A 32 5.11 -4.16 -4.06
CA LEU A 32 3.94 -3.38 -4.47
C LEU A 32 4.33 -1.98 -4.93
N GLY A 33 5.11 -1.25 -4.14
CA GLY A 33 5.53 0.11 -4.50
C GLY A 33 6.42 0.14 -5.73
N ILE A 34 7.32 -0.84 -5.88
CA ILE A 34 8.18 -0.94 -7.05
C ILE A 34 7.34 -1.21 -8.31
N GLU A 35 6.35 -2.11 -8.21
CA GLU A 35 5.41 -2.35 -9.31
C GLU A 35 4.66 -1.08 -9.69
N ALA A 36 4.22 -0.30 -8.71
CA ALA A 36 3.54 0.98 -8.94
C ALA A 36 4.45 1.95 -9.71
N LEU A 37 5.73 2.07 -9.32
CA LEU A 37 6.70 2.89 -10.06
C LEU A 37 6.86 2.40 -11.50
N SER A 38 6.96 1.09 -11.70
CA SER A 38 7.08 0.48 -13.03
C SER A 38 5.86 0.76 -13.91
N ARG A 39 4.71 0.99 -13.30
CA ARG A 39 3.45 1.28 -14.01
C ARG A 39 3.15 2.77 -14.12
N GLY A 40 4.09 3.62 -13.77
CA GLY A 40 3.97 5.06 -14.00
C GLY A 40 3.57 5.91 -12.80
N ALA A 41 3.62 5.39 -11.58
CA ALA A 41 3.46 6.23 -10.39
C ALA A 41 4.54 7.31 -10.37
N SER A 42 4.20 8.50 -9.89
CA SER A 42 5.16 9.61 -9.87
C SER A 42 6.15 9.49 -8.71
N SER A 43 5.74 8.91 -7.60
CA SER A 43 6.58 8.73 -6.42
C SER A 43 6.02 7.65 -5.52
N VAL A 44 6.89 7.04 -4.72
CA VAL A 44 6.50 6.07 -3.69
C VAL A 44 7.27 6.37 -2.42
N VAL A 45 6.58 6.30 -1.29
CA VAL A 45 7.17 6.22 0.05
C VAL A 45 6.89 4.84 0.60
N PHE A 46 7.93 4.15 1.06
CA PHE A 46 7.82 2.84 1.67
C PHE A 46 7.88 2.96 3.19
N ILE A 47 6.98 2.27 3.90
CA ILE A 47 7.06 2.10 5.35
C ILE A 47 7.34 0.63 5.63
N GLU A 48 8.42 0.35 6.33
CA GLU A 48 8.79 -1.01 6.73
C GLU A 48 9.53 -0.98 8.07
N LYS A 49 9.12 -1.81 9.01
CA LYS A 49 9.73 -1.84 10.35
C LYS A 49 10.99 -2.71 10.43
N ASN A 50 11.12 -3.70 9.56
CA ASN A 50 12.24 -4.65 9.59
C ASN A 50 13.45 -4.05 8.88
N ALA A 51 14.58 -3.94 9.59
CA ALA A 51 15.80 -3.33 9.05
C ALA A 51 16.34 -4.08 7.81
N LYS A 52 16.30 -5.42 7.84
CA LYS A 52 16.77 -6.23 6.71
C LYS A 52 15.89 -6.05 5.48
N ALA A 53 14.56 -5.98 5.68
CA ALA A 53 13.62 -5.73 4.60
C ALA A 53 13.86 -4.34 3.99
N CYS A 54 14.13 -3.33 4.80
CA CYS A 54 14.48 -1.99 4.31
C CYS A 54 15.73 -2.01 3.42
N LEU A 55 16.74 -2.80 3.78
CA LEU A 55 17.93 -2.96 2.94
C LEU A 55 17.58 -3.61 1.61
N VAL A 56 16.71 -4.61 1.62
CA VAL A 56 16.23 -5.27 0.39
C VAL A 56 15.51 -4.26 -0.50
N ILE A 57 14.64 -3.42 0.05
CA ILE A 57 13.96 -2.37 -0.72
C ILE A 57 14.99 -1.45 -1.37
N ARG A 58 15.96 -0.96 -0.60
CA ARG A 58 16.98 -0.05 -1.12
C ARG A 58 17.84 -0.69 -2.21
N ASP A 59 18.19 -1.97 -2.05
CA ASP A 59 18.95 -2.72 -3.06
C ASP A 59 18.13 -2.89 -4.34
N ASN A 60 16.86 -3.24 -4.22
CA ASN A 60 15.97 -3.39 -5.37
C ASN A 60 15.79 -2.07 -6.12
N LEU A 61 15.63 -0.97 -5.41
CA LEU A 61 15.53 0.36 -6.02
C LEU A 61 16.80 0.71 -6.78
N ARG A 62 17.95 0.43 -6.19
CA ARG A 62 19.26 0.72 -6.80
C ARG A 62 19.45 -0.11 -8.07
N GLU A 63 19.14 -1.40 -8.04
CA GLU A 63 19.26 -2.27 -9.21
C GLU A 63 18.39 -1.83 -10.37
N LEU A 64 17.22 -1.28 -10.07
CA LEU A 64 16.25 -0.82 -11.07
C LEU A 64 16.44 0.66 -11.43
N ASP A 65 17.44 1.30 -10.84
CA ASP A 65 17.73 2.73 -11.04
C ASP A 65 16.52 3.62 -10.70
N LEU A 66 15.84 3.30 -9.60
CA LEU A 66 14.68 4.02 -9.10
C LEU A 66 15.04 4.77 -7.83
N ILE A 67 14.40 5.92 -7.62
CA ILE A 67 14.57 6.76 -6.42
C ILE A 67 13.24 6.80 -5.66
N ALA A 68 13.29 6.49 -4.36
CA ALA A 68 12.12 6.55 -3.49
C ALA A 68 12.57 6.66 -2.04
N ASP A 69 11.68 7.16 -1.17
CA ASP A 69 11.95 7.26 0.26
C ASP A 69 11.56 5.98 0.97
N VAL A 70 12.39 5.55 1.90
CA VAL A 70 12.13 4.38 2.75
C VAL A 70 12.14 4.82 4.20
N PHE A 71 11.00 4.73 4.88
CA PHE A 71 10.86 4.98 6.30
C PHE A 71 10.97 3.66 7.05
N GLN A 72 12.02 3.52 7.89
CA GLN A 72 12.17 2.35 8.74
C GLN A 72 11.49 2.61 10.07
N GLY A 73 10.41 1.91 10.34
CA GLY A 73 9.67 2.03 11.59
C GLY A 73 8.27 1.44 11.47
N ASP A 74 7.57 1.45 12.60
CA ASP A 74 6.17 1.02 12.63
C ASP A 74 5.27 2.04 11.94
N VAL A 75 4.22 1.54 11.32
CA VAL A 75 3.21 2.36 10.65
C VAL A 75 2.69 3.47 11.56
N VAL A 76 2.41 3.16 12.83
CA VAL A 76 1.85 4.13 13.77
C VAL A 76 2.81 5.27 14.12
N ASN A 77 4.09 5.11 13.85
CA ASN A 77 5.11 6.14 14.09
C ASN A 77 5.38 6.98 12.83
N PHE A 78 4.82 6.60 11.70
CA PHE A 78 4.98 7.37 10.48
C PHE A 78 4.08 8.59 10.51
N THR A 79 4.66 9.73 10.17
CA THR A 79 3.92 10.98 10.02
C THR A 79 4.50 11.78 8.86
N THR A 80 3.66 12.52 8.18
CA THR A 80 4.06 13.40 7.08
C THR A 80 2.98 14.47 6.88
N ASP A 81 3.36 15.61 6.34
CA ASP A 81 2.42 16.65 5.93
C ASP A 81 1.87 16.38 4.52
N ASN A 82 2.44 15.41 3.81
CA ASN A 82 2.02 15.06 2.45
C ASN A 82 0.80 14.14 2.50
N GLU A 83 0.00 14.23 1.45
CA GLU A 83 -1.08 13.29 1.20
C GLU A 83 -0.77 12.48 -0.05
N PHE A 84 -1.32 11.26 -0.10
CA PHE A 84 -1.06 10.33 -1.20
C PHE A 84 -2.34 10.06 -1.99
N GLY A 85 -2.20 9.95 -3.30
CA GLY A 85 -3.32 9.59 -4.16
C GLY A 85 -3.64 8.09 -4.12
N LEU A 86 -2.68 7.28 -3.67
CA LEU A 86 -2.83 5.83 -3.59
C LEU A 86 -2.10 5.31 -2.37
N VAL A 87 -2.82 4.62 -1.48
CA VAL A 87 -2.23 3.93 -0.33
C VAL A 87 -2.42 2.43 -0.52
N LEU A 88 -1.32 1.69 -0.48
CA LEU A 88 -1.29 0.23 -0.59
C LEU A 88 -0.94 -0.34 0.78
N ALA A 89 -1.82 -1.17 1.34
CA ALA A 89 -1.63 -1.76 2.66
C ALA A 89 -1.81 -3.28 2.60
N ASP A 90 -0.71 -4.00 2.80
CA ASP A 90 -0.69 -5.46 2.87
C ASP A 90 -0.11 -5.91 4.22
N PRO A 91 -0.85 -5.69 5.32
CA PRO A 91 -0.37 -6.03 6.64
C PRO A 91 -0.30 -7.55 6.85
N PRO A 92 0.51 -8.03 7.81
CA PRO A 92 0.54 -9.45 8.14
C PRO A 92 -0.82 -9.89 8.70
N TYR A 93 -1.38 -10.99 8.15
CA TYR A 93 -2.74 -11.42 8.49
C TYR A 93 -2.87 -12.02 9.88
N ASP A 94 -1.84 -12.71 10.34
CA ASP A 94 -1.81 -13.32 11.67
C ASP A 94 -1.73 -12.28 12.79
N LYS A 95 -1.31 -11.06 12.45
CA LYS A 95 -1.19 -9.93 13.37
C LYS A 95 -1.97 -8.73 12.86
N PHE A 96 -3.05 -8.98 12.13
CA PHE A 96 -3.85 -7.89 11.56
C PHE A 96 -4.40 -6.99 12.67
N ASP A 97 -4.04 -5.72 12.63
CA ASP A 97 -4.48 -4.70 13.57
C ASP A 97 -5.16 -3.56 12.81
N ILE A 98 -6.47 -3.47 12.96
CA ILE A 98 -7.27 -2.44 12.29
C ILE A 98 -6.86 -1.02 12.69
N ASN A 99 -6.29 -0.84 13.88
CA ASN A 99 -5.84 0.48 14.33
C ASN A 99 -4.63 0.98 13.53
N GLU A 100 -3.75 0.07 13.11
CA GLU A 100 -2.65 0.41 12.20
C GLU A 100 -3.18 0.88 10.85
N VAL A 101 -4.19 0.18 10.33
CA VAL A 101 -4.84 0.54 9.07
C VAL A 101 -5.51 1.91 9.19
N LYS A 102 -6.25 2.14 10.27
CA LYS A 102 -6.93 3.41 10.51
C LYS A 102 -5.97 4.59 10.62
N HIS A 103 -4.78 4.37 11.19
CA HIS A 103 -3.75 5.39 11.27
C HIS A 103 -3.37 5.92 9.87
N LEU A 104 -3.37 5.05 8.86
CA LEU A 104 -2.98 5.39 7.49
C LEU A 104 -4.01 6.26 6.76
N LEU A 105 -5.27 6.26 7.20
CA LEU A 105 -6.34 6.96 6.49
C LEU A 105 -6.11 8.46 6.42
N GLN A 106 -5.41 9.03 7.41
CA GLN A 106 -5.11 10.47 7.46
C GLN A 106 -4.22 10.92 6.32
N PHE A 107 -3.46 10.01 5.70
CA PHE A 107 -2.52 10.33 4.64
C PHE A 107 -3.12 10.19 3.24
N LEU A 108 -4.35 9.71 3.14
CA LEU A 108 -5.03 9.56 1.85
C LEU A 108 -5.69 10.89 1.46
N ARG A 109 -5.39 11.38 0.27
CA ARG A 109 -6.02 12.59 -0.22
C ARG A 109 -7.46 12.33 -0.65
N ARG A 110 -8.23 13.40 -0.75
CA ARG A 110 -9.58 13.36 -1.28
C ARG A 110 -9.57 12.76 -2.69
N ASP A 111 -10.54 11.90 -2.99
CA ASP A 111 -10.64 11.11 -4.23
C ASP A 111 -9.51 10.10 -4.42
N GLY A 112 -8.63 9.94 -3.44
CA GLY A 112 -7.60 8.92 -3.44
C GLY A 112 -8.16 7.53 -3.23
N ARG A 113 -7.34 6.52 -3.57
CA ARG A 113 -7.69 5.10 -3.42
C ARG A 113 -6.88 4.47 -2.31
N PHE A 114 -7.56 3.71 -1.46
CA PHE A 114 -6.94 2.91 -0.41
C PHE A 114 -7.14 1.44 -0.73
N VAL A 115 -6.07 0.70 -0.88
CA VAL A 115 -6.11 -0.73 -1.21
C VAL A 115 -5.63 -1.52 -0.02
N LEU A 116 -6.50 -2.37 0.51
CA LEU A 116 -6.20 -3.18 1.68
C LEU A 116 -6.29 -4.66 1.33
N SER A 117 -5.23 -5.39 1.65
CA SER A 117 -5.24 -6.84 1.67
C SER A 117 -5.45 -7.29 3.11
N HIS A 118 -6.46 -8.13 3.35
CA HIS A 118 -6.90 -8.44 4.72
C HIS A 118 -7.56 -9.81 4.80
N PRO A 119 -7.66 -10.40 6.00
CA PRO A 119 -8.49 -11.59 6.21
C PRO A 119 -9.97 -11.20 6.33
N GLY A 120 -10.84 -12.14 6.02
CA GLY A 120 -12.29 -12.00 6.26
C GLY A 120 -13.00 -10.96 5.41
N GLU A 121 -14.05 -10.39 5.96
CA GLU A 121 -14.87 -9.39 5.29
C GLU A 121 -14.15 -8.02 5.25
N ALA A 122 -14.52 -7.21 4.26
CA ALA A 122 -13.96 -5.87 4.14
C ALA A 122 -14.31 -5.02 5.37
N PRO A 123 -13.32 -4.50 6.09
CA PRO A 123 -13.60 -3.67 7.26
C PRO A 123 -14.20 -2.33 6.87
N ASP A 124 -15.00 -1.79 7.79
CA ASP A 124 -15.54 -0.45 7.65
C ASP A 124 -14.42 0.55 8.02
N LEU A 125 -14.05 1.41 7.09
CA LEU A 125 -12.99 2.40 7.32
C LEU A 125 -13.62 3.80 7.35
N PRO A 126 -13.47 4.54 8.47
CA PRO A 126 -14.10 5.85 8.63
C PRO A 126 -13.73 6.83 7.52
N GLY A 127 -14.75 7.45 6.92
CA GLY A 127 -14.55 8.42 5.85
C GLY A 127 -14.27 7.84 4.47
N LEU A 128 -14.18 6.53 4.35
CA LEU A 128 -13.96 5.85 3.08
C LEU A 128 -15.21 5.11 2.63
N GLU A 129 -15.38 5.03 1.32
CA GLU A 129 -16.43 4.25 0.66
C GLU A 129 -15.79 3.03 0.01
N LEU A 130 -16.32 1.84 0.27
CA LEU A 130 -15.87 0.61 -0.36
C LEU A 130 -16.35 0.58 -1.82
N LEU A 131 -15.41 0.47 -2.76
CA LEU A 131 -15.71 0.37 -4.19
C LEU A 131 -15.78 -1.07 -4.68
N LYS A 132 -14.82 -1.90 -4.27
CA LYS A 132 -14.71 -3.29 -4.69
C LYS A 132 -14.11 -4.13 -3.58
N SER A 133 -14.48 -5.40 -3.55
CA SER A 133 -13.86 -6.37 -2.65
C SER A 133 -13.87 -7.72 -3.35
N ARG A 134 -12.72 -8.41 -3.38
CA ARG A 134 -12.58 -9.73 -4.01
C ARG A 134 -11.83 -10.68 -3.12
N LYS A 135 -12.34 -11.89 -2.99
CA LYS A 135 -11.71 -12.97 -2.22
C LYS A 135 -10.80 -13.81 -3.11
N TYR A 136 -9.60 -14.09 -2.59
CA TYR A 136 -8.65 -15.03 -3.17
C TYR A 136 -8.35 -16.11 -2.13
N ALA A 137 -7.64 -17.18 -2.51
CA ALA A 137 -7.41 -18.32 -1.64
C ALA A 137 -6.77 -17.94 -0.30
N GLY A 138 -5.90 -16.94 -0.27
CA GLY A 138 -5.18 -16.53 0.94
C GLY A 138 -5.55 -15.16 1.48
N ALA A 139 -6.42 -14.40 0.79
CA ALA A 139 -6.67 -13.02 1.16
C ALA A 139 -7.89 -12.44 0.47
N THR A 140 -8.45 -11.39 1.08
CA THR A 140 -9.41 -10.51 0.42
C THR A 140 -8.70 -9.20 0.08
N ILE A 141 -8.94 -8.69 -1.12
CA ILE A 141 -8.41 -7.39 -1.54
C ILE A 141 -9.59 -6.44 -1.70
N SER A 142 -9.55 -5.33 -0.98
CA SER A 142 -10.62 -4.32 -0.97
C SER A 142 -10.07 -2.97 -1.41
N VAL A 143 -10.81 -2.27 -2.24
CA VAL A 143 -10.46 -0.95 -2.76
C VAL A 143 -11.50 0.06 -2.27
N TYR A 144 -11.02 1.11 -1.63
CA TYR A 144 -11.84 2.18 -1.07
C TYR A 144 -11.50 3.51 -1.73
N VAL A 145 -12.41 4.46 -1.64
CA VAL A 145 -12.18 5.85 -2.06
C VAL A 145 -12.53 6.80 -0.92
N LYS A 146 -11.76 7.89 -0.81
CA LYS A 146 -12.05 8.98 0.12
C LYS A 146 -12.83 10.05 -0.63
N ARG A 147 -14.09 10.23 -0.25
CA ARG A 147 -14.95 11.26 -0.89
C ARG A 147 -14.81 12.63 -0.23
#